data_5d93c421d5353f9dd7a526ba5af14c94
#
_entry.id   5d93c421d5353f9dd7a526ba5af14c94
#
_cell.length_a   1.000
_cell.length_b   1.000
_cell.length_c   1.000
_cell.angle_alpha   90.00
_cell.angle_beta   90.00
_cell.angle_gamma   90.00
#
_symmetry.space_group_name_H-M   'P 1'
#
loop_
_entity.id
_entity.type
_entity.pdbx_description
1 polymer ?
#
loop_
_entity_poly.entity_id
_entity_poly.type
_entity_poly.pdbx_seq_one_letter_code
_entity_poly.pdbx_strand_id
1 'polypeptide(L)'
;MAISMRGRAVEEANRQHAARIVFHTEIRYSPDMKTRFARFSSLLFLLGSLTGLAAANPPFTGGRWIDLTHEFSSETLYWPTAERFTLETEFHGQTPKGYFYAANRYRASEHGGTHIDAPIHFAEGHKTVDQLPIDQLTGAAVVVDVSARAQKDADYQITVADLKAWEERHLQIPNGAIVLFRTGFARHWPDAKKYLGTDEKGTDAVAKLHFPGLHPDAARWLVSERTIKAVGLDTASIDYGQSTLFESHRILFEKNIPAFENVAALDQLPATGAYIIALPMKIKGGSGGPLRIVAWVAEKP
;
A
#
# COMPACT_ATOMS: atom_id res chain seq x y z
N MET A 1 26.43 -33.19 34.44
CA MET A 1 25.47 -33.44 35.51
C MET A 1 25.21 -32.10 36.20
N ALA A 2 24.27 -31.30 35.72
CA ALA A 2 23.65 -30.12 36.35
C ALA A 2 22.93 -29.27 35.29
N ILE A 3 21.82 -29.77 34.73
CA ILE A 3 20.80 -28.97 34.01
C ILE A 3 19.48 -29.67 34.34
N SER A 4 18.85 -29.28 35.41
CA SER A 4 17.43 -29.55 35.69
C SER A 4 17.05 -28.96 37.03
N MET A 5 16.70 -27.69 37.11
CA MET A 5 15.93 -27.06 38.20
C MET A 5 15.60 -25.58 37.92
N ARG A 6 15.13 -25.24 36.75
CA ARG A 6 14.54 -23.90 36.51
C ARG A 6 13.22 -23.89 35.73
N GLY A 7 12.59 -25.04 35.56
CA GLY A 7 11.34 -25.17 34.78
C GLY A 7 10.04 -25.32 35.59
N ARG A 8 10.05 -25.27 36.93
CA ARG A 8 8.84 -25.49 37.75
C ARG A 8 8.34 -24.31 38.58
N ALA A 9 9.04 -23.19 38.58
CA ALA A 9 8.64 -22.04 39.39
C ALA A 9 7.78 -20.99 38.63
N VAL A 10 7.59 -21.12 37.34
CA VAL A 10 6.80 -20.14 36.52
C VAL A 10 5.36 -20.61 36.28
N GLU A 11 5.06 -21.89 36.48
CA GLU A 11 3.72 -22.44 36.21
C GLU A 11 2.76 -22.38 37.42
N GLU A 12 3.25 -22.09 38.62
CA GLU A 12 2.45 -22.04 39.86
C GLU A 12 1.97 -20.62 40.22
N ALA A 13 2.55 -19.57 39.64
CA ALA A 13 2.16 -18.18 39.89
C ALA A 13 0.94 -17.70 39.07
N ASN A 14 0.49 -18.46 38.07
CA ASN A 14 -0.61 -18.04 37.16
C ASN A 14 -1.97 -18.68 37.50
N ARG A 15 -2.10 -19.45 38.59
CA ARG A 15 -3.38 -20.11 39.01
C ARG A 15 -4.12 -19.46 40.18
N GLN A 16 -3.65 -18.34 40.73
CA GLN A 16 -4.28 -17.75 41.93
C GLN A 16 -4.96 -16.38 41.73
N HIS A 17 -5.25 -15.96 40.51
CA HIS A 17 -5.94 -14.66 40.29
C HIS A 17 -7.26 -14.76 39.53
N ALA A 18 -7.99 -15.85 39.65
CA ALA A 18 -9.35 -15.96 39.13
C ALA A 18 -10.30 -16.52 40.18
N ALA A 19 -10.66 -15.72 41.19
CA ALA A 19 -11.84 -15.99 42.00
C ALA A 19 -12.35 -14.71 42.72
N ARG A 20 -13.62 -14.44 42.49
CA ARG A 20 -14.57 -13.66 43.32
C ARG A 20 -14.67 -12.17 43.14
N ILE A 21 -15.65 -11.77 42.35
CA ILE A 21 -16.60 -10.70 42.75
C ILE A 21 -18.00 -11.18 42.32
N VAL A 22 -18.76 -11.74 43.27
CA VAL A 22 -20.21 -11.96 43.18
C VAL A 22 -20.87 -10.94 44.06
N PHE A 23 -21.57 -9.96 43.47
CA PHE A 23 -22.45 -9.07 44.20
C PHE A 23 -23.82 -9.74 44.36
N HIS A 24 -24.17 -10.07 45.60
CA HIS A 24 -25.53 -10.40 46.02
C HIS A 24 -26.27 -9.13 46.34
N THR A 25 -27.31 -8.82 45.59
CA THR A 25 -28.30 -7.80 45.97
C THR A 25 -29.56 -8.55 46.41
N GLU A 26 -29.78 -8.66 47.72
CA GLU A 26 -31.04 -9.12 48.28
C GLU A 26 -32.06 -7.98 48.18
N ILE A 27 -33.14 -8.21 47.46
CA ILE A 27 -34.35 -7.37 47.45
C ILE A 27 -35.28 -7.96 48.51
N ARG A 28 -35.45 -7.23 49.66
CA ARG A 28 -36.47 -7.53 50.65
C ARG A 28 -37.84 -7.05 50.16
N TYR A 29 -38.76 -8.00 50.03
CA TYR A 29 -40.20 -7.75 49.88
C TYR A 29 -40.83 -7.38 51.22
N SER A 30 -41.57 -6.27 51.30
CA SER A 30 -42.50 -5.95 52.38
C SER A 30 -43.94 -6.10 51.85
N PRO A 31 -44.81 -6.86 52.54
CA PRO A 31 -46.21 -6.96 52.15
C PRO A 31 -47.04 -5.93 52.97
N ASP A 32 -47.70 -5.02 52.32
CA ASP A 32 -49.03 -4.55 52.67
C ASP A 32 -49.44 -3.35 51.82
N MET A 33 -50.45 -3.47 51.03
CA MET A 33 -51.69 -2.70 51.12
C MET A 33 -52.64 -3.00 49.95
N LYS A 34 -53.74 -3.55 50.32
CA LYS A 34 -54.92 -3.81 49.44
C LYS A 34 -55.63 -2.51 49.05
N THR A 35 -56.22 -2.59 47.86
CA THR A 35 -57.42 -1.83 47.39
C THR A 35 -57.26 -0.39 46.94
N ARG A 36 -57.37 -0.21 45.60
CA ARG A 36 -58.51 0.52 45.00
C ARG A 36 -58.54 0.32 43.47
N PHE A 37 -59.68 -0.22 43.00
CA PHE A 37 -60.02 -0.28 41.59
C PHE A 37 -60.19 1.13 41.02
N ALA A 38 -59.50 1.42 39.89
CA ALA A 38 -59.95 2.42 38.92
C ALA A 38 -59.56 1.88 37.53
N ARG A 39 -60.56 1.61 36.74
CA ARG A 39 -60.44 1.25 35.32
C ARG A 39 -59.92 2.47 34.57
N PHE A 40 -58.72 2.32 34.01
CA PHE A 40 -58.27 3.19 32.92
C PHE A 40 -57.83 2.28 31.78
N SER A 41 -58.63 2.27 30.71
CA SER A 41 -58.26 1.71 29.44
C SER A 41 -57.12 2.52 28.85
N SER A 42 -55.91 2.08 29.01
CA SER A 42 -54.76 2.65 28.33
C SER A 42 -54.47 1.83 27.09
N LEU A 43 -54.82 2.41 25.97
CA LEU A 43 -54.43 2.03 24.62
C LEU A 43 -52.91 2.12 24.52
N LEU A 44 -52.22 0.98 24.68
CA LEU A 44 -50.77 0.92 24.51
C LEU A 44 -50.48 0.99 23.00
N PHE A 45 -50.15 2.18 22.51
CA PHE A 45 -49.50 2.36 21.23
C PHE A 45 -48.10 1.72 21.31
N LEU A 46 -47.97 0.50 20.80
CA LEU A 46 -46.65 -0.10 20.51
C LEU A 46 -46.07 0.66 19.33
N LEU A 47 -45.40 1.79 19.56
CA LEU A 47 -44.47 2.35 18.61
C LEU A 47 -43.28 1.36 18.51
N GLY A 48 -43.40 0.39 17.66
CA GLY A 48 -42.22 -0.38 17.19
C GLY A 48 -41.26 0.58 16.52
N SER A 49 -40.24 0.96 17.26
CA SER A 49 -39.05 1.60 16.64
C SER A 49 -38.44 0.59 15.70
N LEU A 50 -38.90 0.59 14.42
CA LEU A 50 -38.08 0.07 13.35
C LEU A 50 -36.87 0.99 13.25
N THR A 51 -35.85 0.72 14.07
CA THR A 51 -34.50 1.13 13.73
C THR A 51 -34.12 0.32 12.51
N GLY A 52 -34.49 0.83 11.33
CA GLY A 52 -33.95 0.33 10.08
C GLY A 52 -32.44 0.38 10.26
N LEU A 53 -31.80 -0.80 10.29
CA LEU A 53 -30.38 -0.87 9.99
C LEU A 53 -30.24 -0.23 8.62
N ALA A 54 -29.87 1.04 8.57
CA ALA A 54 -29.36 1.63 7.35
C ALA A 54 -28.18 0.74 6.98
N ALA A 55 -28.34 -0.10 5.98
CA ALA A 55 -27.24 -0.84 5.40
C ALA A 55 -26.17 0.20 5.09
N ALA A 56 -25.02 0.13 5.79
CA ALA A 56 -23.92 1.01 5.52
C ALA A 56 -23.61 0.85 4.03
N ASN A 57 -23.69 1.95 3.28
CA ASN A 57 -23.31 1.89 1.88
C ASN A 57 -21.90 1.29 1.82
N PRO A 58 -21.65 0.27 0.97
CA PRO A 58 -20.33 -0.29 0.86
C PRO A 58 -19.32 0.82 0.53
N PRO A 59 -18.10 0.74 1.09
CA PRO A 59 -17.08 1.74 0.92
C PRO A 59 -16.68 1.85 -0.51
N PHE A 60 -16.76 2.36 -1.44
CA PHE A 60 -16.46 2.32 -2.88
C PHE A 60 -17.71 2.17 -3.77
N THR A 61 -18.72 2.98 -3.50
CA THR A 61 -19.91 3.14 -4.35
C THR A 61 -19.87 4.48 -5.10
N GLY A 62 -20.46 4.52 -6.30
CA GLY A 62 -20.53 5.75 -7.10
C GLY A 62 -19.18 6.21 -7.62
N GLY A 63 -18.39 5.28 -8.16
CA GLY A 63 -17.08 5.55 -8.73
C GLY A 63 -16.54 4.36 -9.51
N ARG A 64 -15.28 4.43 -9.90
CA ARG A 64 -14.62 3.40 -10.71
C ARG A 64 -13.27 2.99 -10.13
N TRP A 65 -12.93 1.72 -10.35
CA TRP A 65 -11.59 1.21 -10.11
C TRP A 65 -10.70 1.46 -11.31
N ILE A 66 -9.44 1.81 -11.04
CA ILE A 66 -8.39 1.97 -12.04
C ILE A 66 -7.26 1.04 -11.63
N ASP A 67 -6.85 0.16 -12.54
CA ASP A 67 -5.67 -0.69 -12.34
C ASP A 67 -4.41 0.12 -12.66
N LEU A 68 -3.54 0.23 -11.68
CA LEU A 68 -2.28 0.96 -11.77
C LEU A 68 -1.08 0.01 -11.89
N THR A 69 -1.33 -1.22 -12.33
CA THR A 69 -0.33 -2.29 -12.42
C THR A 69 -0.03 -2.66 -13.86
N HIS A 70 1.23 -2.66 -14.25
CA HIS A 70 1.64 -3.31 -15.48
C HIS A 70 1.59 -4.83 -15.33
N GLU A 71 1.15 -5.54 -16.37
CA GLU A 71 1.16 -7.00 -16.35
C GLU A 71 2.58 -7.57 -16.33
N PHE A 72 2.74 -8.73 -15.68
CA PHE A 72 4.01 -9.44 -15.65
C PHE A 72 4.08 -10.44 -16.80
N SER A 73 5.05 -10.25 -17.68
CA SER A 73 5.31 -11.07 -18.87
C SER A 73 6.81 -11.10 -19.20
N SER A 74 7.18 -11.74 -20.29
CA SER A 74 8.56 -11.70 -20.81
C SER A 74 9.02 -10.29 -21.20
N GLU A 75 8.08 -9.36 -21.41
CA GLU A 75 8.35 -7.96 -21.76
C GLU A 75 8.49 -7.05 -20.54
N THR A 76 8.18 -7.55 -19.33
CA THR A 76 8.29 -6.78 -18.10
C THR A 76 9.69 -6.22 -17.93
N LEU A 77 9.77 -4.92 -17.67
CA LEU A 77 11.04 -4.22 -17.50
C LEU A 77 11.59 -4.42 -16.09
N TYR A 78 12.88 -4.64 -16.03
CA TYR A 78 13.67 -4.82 -14.83
C TYR A 78 14.93 -3.96 -14.90
N TRP A 79 15.54 -3.70 -13.75
CA TRP A 79 16.85 -3.09 -13.69
C TRP A 79 17.85 -3.88 -14.56
N PRO A 80 18.82 -3.24 -15.24
CA PRO A 80 19.68 -3.94 -16.22
C PRO A 80 20.43 -5.15 -15.67
N THR A 81 20.71 -5.21 -14.38
CA THR A 81 21.42 -6.32 -13.72
C THR A 81 20.49 -7.35 -13.06
N ALA A 82 19.17 -7.12 -13.06
CA ALA A 82 18.22 -7.98 -12.38
C ALA A 82 17.74 -9.13 -13.27
N GLU A 83 17.37 -10.24 -12.63
CA GLU A 83 16.73 -11.36 -13.31
C GLU A 83 15.29 -10.99 -13.70
N ARG A 84 14.95 -11.23 -14.97
CA ARG A 84 13.64 -10.89 -15.52
C ARG A 84 12.58 -11.93 -15.15
N PHE A 85 11.33 -11.53 -15.23
CA PHE A 85 10.20 -12.42 -15.04
C PHE A 85 10.18 -13.52 -16.12
N THR A 86 9.99 -14.75 -15.67
CA THR A 86 9.73 -15.92 -16.52
C THR A 86 8.51 -16.64 -16.01
N LEU A 87 7.68 -17.15 -16.93
CA LEU A 87 6.52 -17.99 -16.65
C LEU A 87 6.72 -19.32 -17.39
N GLU A 88 6.82 -20.41 -16.64
CA GLU A 88 7.02 -21.75 -17.18
C GLU A 88 5.75 -22.57 -16.99
N THR A 89 5.22 -23.13 -18.07
CA THR A 89 4.07 -24.03 -18.00
C THR A 89 4.50 -25.39 -17.45
N GLU A 90 3.98 -25.78 -16.29
CA GLU A 90 4.20 -27.11 -15.72
C GLU A 90 3.18 -28.13 -16.24
N PHE A 91 1.94 -27.69 -16.44
CA PHE A 91 0.88 -28.50 -17.05
C PHE A 91 -0.19 -27.60 -17.70
N HIS A 92 -0.72 -28.03 -18.84
CA HIS A 92 -1.84 -27.35 -19.49
C HIS A 92 -2.60 -28.35 -20.37
N GLY A 93 -3.77 -28.81 -19.95
CA GLY A 93 -4.57 -29.76 -20.77
C GLY A 93 -5.53 -30.60 -19.94
N GLN A 94 -6.08 -31.60 -20.62
CA GLN A 94 -6.95 -32.61 -19.97
C GLN A 94 -6.11 -33.61 -19.19
N THR A 95 -6.50 -33.88 -17.95
CA THR A 95 -5.89 -34.91 -17.13
C THR A 95 -6.39 -36.31 -17.54
N PRO A 96 -5.68 -37.39 -17.17
CA PRO A 96 -6.18 -38.77 -17.39
C PRO A 96 -7.52 -39.05 -16.70
N LYS A 97 -7.94 -38.21 -15.75
CA LYS A 97 -9.22 -38.32 -15.02
C LYS A 97 -10.35 -37.54 -15.71
N GLY A 98 -10.11 -36.89 -16.85
CA GLY A 98 -11.13 -36.24 -17.65
C GLY A 98 -11.49 -34.80 -17.24
N TYR A 99 -10.66 -34.12 -16.45
CA TYR A 99 -10.82 -32.70 -16.16
C TYR A 99 -9.65 -31.88 -16.67
N PHE A 100 -9.90 -30.63 -17.01
CA PHE A 100 -8.87 -29.67 -17.43
C PHE A 100 -8.08 -29.19 -16.21
N TYR A 101 -6.76 -29.06 -16.37
CA TYR A 101 -5.86 -28.50 -15.39
C TYR A 101 -4.81 -27.61 -16.06
N ALA A 102 -4.49 -26.48 -15.46
CA ALA A 102 -3.40 -25.61 -15.86
C ALA A 102 -2.60 -25.19 -14.62
N ALA A 103 -1.28 -25.33 -14.68
CA ALA A 103 -0.36 -24.91 -13.64
C ALA A 103 0.91 -24.34 -14.27
N ASN A 104 1.40 -23.26 -13.67
CA ASN A 104 2.63 -22.61 -14.10
C ASN A 104 3.51 -22.35 -12.88
N ARG A 105 4.80 -22.20 -13.13
CA ARG A 105 5.79 -21.67 -12.21
C ARG A 105 6.34 -20.36 -12.75
N TYR A 106 6.57 -19.39 -11.88
CA TYR A 106 7.27 -18.17 -12.26
C TYR A 106 8.54 -17.95 -11.44
N ARG A 107 9.44 -17.15 -11.98
CA ARG A 107 10.69 -16.70 -11.35
C ARG A 107 10.99 -15.27 -11.77
N ALA A 108 11.50 -14.46 -10.83
CA ALA A 108 11.87 -13.07 -11.05
C ALA A 108 12.69 -12.53 -9.87
N SER A 109 13.41 -11.42 -10.08
CA SER A 109 13.89 -10.56 -8.99
C SER A 109 12.72 -9.85 -8.31
N GLU A 110 12.86 -9.45 -7.03
CA GLU A 110 11.81 -8.73 -6.29
C GLU A 110 11.48 -7.36 -6.89
N HIS A 111 12.52 -6.67 -7.42
CA HIS A 111 12.45 -5.30 -7.96
C HIS A 111 12.36 -5.33 -9.48
N GLY A 112 11.17 -5.09 -10.01
CA GLY A 112 10.86 -5.02 -11.43
C GLY A 112 9.38 -5.19 -11.72
N GLY A 113 8.95 -4.75 -12.91
CA GLY A 113 7.53 -4.54 -13.14
C GLY A 113 6.95 -3.53 -12.15
N THR A 114 5.64 -3.48 -11.99
CA THR A 114 5.03 -2.71 -10.90
C THR A 114 5.30 -3.40 -9.57
N HIS A 115 6.07 -2.76 -8.70
CA HIS A 115 6.52 -3.36 -7.45
C HIS A 115 6.58 -2.35 -6.31
N ILE A 116 6.78 -2.84 -5.10
CA ILE A 116 7.08 -2.05 -3.91
C ILE A 116 8.52 -2.26 -3.49
N ASP A 117 9.17 -1.18 -3.09
CA ASP A 117 10.39 -1.20 -2.32
C ASP A 117 10.07 -1.06 -0.85
N ALA A 118 10.47 -2.06 -0.05
CA ALA A 118 10.39 -1.99 1.39
C ALA A 118 11.59 -1.22 1.97
N PRO A 119 11.45 -0.57 3.12
CA PRO A 119 12.51 0.25 3.72
C PRO A 119 13.86 -0.46 3.88
N ILE A 120 13.86 -1.76 4.16
CA ILE A 120 15.08 -2.57 4.28
C ILE A 120 15.96 -2.54 3.02
N HIS A 121 15.37 -2.22 1.84
CA HIS A 121 16.10 -2.21 0.58
C HIS A 121 17.31 -1.26 0.60
N PHE A 122 17.17 -0.08 1.24
CA PHE A 122 18.27 0.91 1.38
C PHE A 122 18.50 1.39 2.82
N ALA A 123 17.78 0.84 3.82
CA ALA A 123 17.96 1.19 5.23
C ALA A 123 18.09 -0.08 6.09
N GLU A 124 19.31 -0.37 6.53
CA GLU A 124 19.63 -1.56 7.34
C GLU A 124 18.79 -1.62 8.62
N GLY A 125 18.21 -2.78 8.92
CA GLY A 125 17.41 -3.01 10.12
C GLY A 125 15.99 -2.42 10.07
N HIS A 126 15.59 -1.81 8.96
CA HIS A 126 14.24 -1.29 8.77
C HIS A 126 13.26 -2.37 8.29
N LYS A 127 11.98 -1.99 8.08
CA LYS A 127 10.91 -2.94 7.77
C LYS A 127 11.14 -3.65 6.44
N THR A 128 10.96 -4.97 6.47
CA THR A 128 10.80 -5.81 5.28
C THR A 128 9.38 -5.74 4.75
N VAL A 129 9.12 -6.20 3.53
CA VAL A 129 7.82 -6.08 2.87
C VAL A 129 6.69 -6.77 3.65
N ASP A 130 6.96 -7.89 4.32
CA ASP A 130 5.99 -8.61 5.16
C ASP A 130 5.67 -7.89 6.48
N GLN A 131 6.49 -6.94 6.90
CA GLN A 131 6.34 -6.15 8.12
C GLN A 131 5.62 -4.82 7.89
N LEU A 132 5.37 -4.44 6.63
CA LEU A 132 4.62 -3.23 6.33
C LEU A 132 3.15 -3.40 6.76
N PRO A 133 2.60 -2.49 7.58
CA PRO A 133 1.21 -2.58 7.99
C PRO A 133 0.27 -2.20 6.84
N ILE A 134 -0.89 -2.83 6.76
CA ILE A 134 -1.87 -2.63 5.67
C ILE A 134 -2.35 -1.17 5.60
N ASP A 135 -2.51 -0.52 6.72
CA ASP A 135 -2.93 0.89 6.79
C ASP A 135 -1.89 1.85 6.19
N GLN A 136 -0.63 1.44 6.10
CA GLN A 136 0.43 2.18 5.38
C GLN A 136 0.32 1.98 3.86
N LEU A 137 -0.20 0.84 3.42
CA LEU A 137 -0.33 0.43 2.02
C LEU A 137 -1.68 0.85 1.40
N THR A 138 -2.54 1.50 2.19
CA THR A 138 -3.86 1.95 1.74
C THR A 138 -4.14 3.37 2.22
N GLY A 139 -4.82 4.19 1.41
CA GLY A 139 -5.15 5.55 1.82
C GLY A 139 -5.50 6.50 0.70
N ALA A 140 -5.89 7.71 1.10
CA ALA A 140 -6.07 8.80 0.17
C ALA A 140 -4.75 9.13 -0.53
N ALA A 141 -4.82 9.39 -1.84
CA ALA A 141 -3.66 9.74 -2.62
C ALA A 141 -3.75 11.17 -3.17
N VAL A 142 -2.58 11.74 -3.37
CA VAL A 142 -2.37 12.97 -4.14
C VAL A 142 -1.45 12.66 -5.32
N VAL A 143 -1.73 13.29 -6.47
CA VAL A 143 -0.92 13.12 -7.69
C VAL A 143 -0.25 14.44 -8.03
N VAL A 144 1.07 14.46 -7.94
CA VAL A 144 1.92 15.60 -8.35
C VAL A 144 2.34 15.37 -9.79
N ASP A 145 1.75 16.12 -10.72
CA ASP A 145 2.01 15.98 -12.15
C ASP A 145 3.15 16.88 -12.60
N VAL A 146 4.26 16.27 -12.99
CA VAL A 146 5.45 16.93 -13.57
C VAL A 146 5.71 16.50 -15.02
N SER A 147 4.75 15.82 -15.64
CA SER A 147 4.91 15.22 -16.99
C SER A 147 5.37 16.22 -18.06
N ALA A 148 4.89 17.47 -18.02
CA ALA A 148 5.31 18.51 -18.95
C ALA A 148 6.78 18.92 -18.80
N ARG A 149 7.38 18.75 -17.62
CA ARG A 149 8.81 18.99 -17.35
C ARG A 149 9.64 17.78 -17.73
N ALA A 150 9.23 16.60 -17.30
CA ALA A 150 9.86 15.32 -17.63
C ALA A 150 9.89 15.04 -19.15
N GLN A 151 8.91 15.56 -19.90
CA GLN A 151 8.92 15.45 -21.37
C GLN A 151 10.04 16.24 -22.02
N LYS A 152 10.49 17.33 -21.36
CA LYS A 152 11.56 18.20 -21.89
C LYS A 152 12.95 17.76 -21.41
N ASP A 153 13.00 17.05 -20.30
CA ASP A 153 14.22 16.58 -19.65
C ASP A 153 13.97 15.17 -19.08
N ALA A 154 14.58 14.18 -19.73
CA ALA A 154 14.44 12.79 -19.30
C ALA A 154 15.05 12.52 -17.91
N ASP A 155 16.01 13.34 -17.48
CA ASP A 155 16.66 13.25 -16.16
C ASP A 155 16.05 14.23 -15.15
N TYR A 156 14.83 14.69 -15.41
CA TYR A 156 14.15 15.64 -14.54
C TYR A 156 14.04 15.13 -13.12
N GLN A 157 14.45 15.94 -12.17
CA GLN A 157 14.33 15.65 -10.76
C GLN A 157 13.21 16.48 -10.14
N ILE A 158 12.20 15.83 -9.56
CA ILE A 158 11.04 16.45 -8.93
C ILE A 158 11.52 17.22 -7.70
N THR A 159 11.27 18.51 -7.66
CA THR A 159 11.84 19.43 -6.68
C THR A 159 10.85 19.81 -5.56
N VAL A 160 11.34 20.44 -4.50
CA VAL A 160 10.50 21.09 -3.47
C VAL A 160 9.57 22.15 -4.08
N ALA A 161 10.03 22.85 -5.13
CA ALA A 161 9.22 23.84 -5.83
C ALA A 161 8.00 23.20 -6.52
N ASP A 162 8.14 21.97 -7.04
CA ASP A 162 7.00 21.24 -7.63
C ASP A 162 5.95 20.88 -6.56
N LEU A 163 6.40 20.41 -5.39
CA LEU A 163 5.54 20.10 -4.27
C LEU A 163 4.79 21.33 -3.76
N LYS A 164 5.49 22.42 -3.56
CA LYS A 164 4.89 23.69 -3.13
C LYS A 164 3.92 24.25 -4.17
N ALA A 165 4.26 24.22 -5.45
CA ALA A 165 3.37 24.65 -6.53
C ALA A 165 2.12 23.75 -6.64
N TRP A 166 2.21 22.48 -6.27
CA TRP A 166 1.05 21.60 -6.15
C TRP A 166 0.18 22.02 -4.96
N GLU A 167 0.77 22.28 -3.78
CA GLU A 167 0.04 22.71 -2.58
C GLU A 167 -0.64 24.09 -2.74
N GLU A 168 -0.05 25.01 -3.44
CA GLU A 168 -0.66 26.31 -3.77
C GLU A 168 -2.00 26.15 -4.51
N ARG A 169 -2.15 25.08 -5.30
CA ARG A 169 -3.36 24.79 -6.10
C ARG A 169 -4.35 23.86 -5.42
N HIS A 170 -3.88 23.00 -4.52
CA HIS A 170 -4.67 21.89 -4.00
C HIS A 170 -4.70 21.81 -2.47
N LEU A 171 -4.18 22.82 -1.77
CA LEU A 171 -3.93 22.83 -0.31
C LEU A 171 -2.77 21.90 0.07
N GLN A 172 -2.44 21.94 1.35
CA GLN A 172 -1.37 21.12 1.91
C GLN A 172 -1.61 19.62 1.69
N ILE A 173 -0.54 18.88 1.34
CA ILE A 173 -0.59 17.41 1.27
C ILE A 173 -1.13 16.87 2.60
N PRO A 174 -2.24 16.12 2.57
CA PRO A 174 -2.89 15.65 3.79
C PRO A 174 -2.00 14.68 4.58
N ASN A 175 -2.10 14.73 5.91
CA ASN A 175 -1.45 13.73 6.76
C ASN A 175 -1.96 12.32 6.42
N GLY A 176 -1.05 11.38 6.34
CA GLY A 176 -1.35 10.01 5.96
C GLY A 176 -1.65 9.79 4.48
N ALA A 177 -1.35 10.77 3.61
CA ALA A 177 -1.50 10.60 2.17
C ALA A 177 -0.42 9.68 1.58
N ILE A 178 -0.77 9.01 0.49
CA ILE A 178 0.15 8.39 -0.45
C ILE A 178 0.44 9.42 -1.55
N VAL A 179 1.71 9.76 -1.76
CA VAL A 179 2.11 10.78 -2.73
C VAL A 179 2.59 10.11 -4.02
N LEU A 180 1.84 10.30 -5.10
CA LEU A 180 2.16 9.74 -6.40
C LEU A 180 2.71 10.83 -7.32
N PHE A 181 3.81 10.54 -8.00
CA PHE A 181 4.46 11.42 -8.95
C PHE A 181 4.21 10.93 -10.37
N ARG A 182 3.48 11.72 -11.15
CA ARG A 182 3.24 11.46 -12.56
C ARG A 182 4.31 12.16 -13.40
N THR A 183 5.23 11.38 -13.96
CA THR A 183 6.24 11.86 -14.92
C THR A 183 5.78 11.69 -16.36
N GLY A 184 4.79 10.82 -16.60
CA GLY A 184 4.29 10.47 -17.91
C GLY A 184 5.16 9.42 -18.63
N PHE A 185 6.13 8.82 -17.93
CA PHE A 185 7.00 7.78 -18.50
C PHE A 185 6.28 6.46 -18.72
N ALA A 186 5.21 6.16 -17.97
CA ALA A 186 4.39 4.95 -18.19
C ALA A 186 3.94 4.77 -19.65
N ARG A 187 3.79 5.85 -20.42
CA ARG A 187 3.46 5.80 -21.86
C ARG A 187 4.50 5.07 -22.72
N HIS A 188 5.72 4.91 -22.22
CA HIS A 188 6.82 4.25 -22.91
C HIS A 188 6.92 2.76 -22.57
N TRP A 189 6.17 2.29 -21.57
CA TRP A 189 6.12 0.87 -21.21
C TRP A 189 5.52 0.01 -22.34
N PRO A 190 6.08 -1.14 -22.71
CA PRO A 190 7.30 -1.78 -22.17
C PRO A 190 8.56 -1.56 -23.04
N ASP A 191 8.66 -0.46 -23.78
CA ASP A 191 9.83 -0.13 -24.60
C ASP A 191 11.02 0.29 -23.72
N ALA A 192 11.93 -0.65 -23.43
CA ALA A 192 13.07 -0.41 -22.52
C ALA A 192 13.91 0.80 -22.93
N LYS A 193 14.16 1.01 -24.23
CA LYS A 193 14.99 2.12 -24.71
C LYS A 193 14.37 3.48 -24.45
N LYS A 194 13.04 3.58 -24.54
CA LYS A 194 12.32 4.83 -24.25
C LYS A 194 12.04 4.99 -22.76
N TYR A 195 11.80 3.90 -22.05
CA TYR A 195 11.42 3.91 -20.65
C TYR A 195 12.61 4.03 -19.70
N LEU A 196 13.68 3.29 -19.97
CA LEU A 196 14.91 3.25 -19.16
C LEU A 196 16.04 4.11 -19.71
N GLY A 197 15.95 4.58 -20.97
CA GLY A 197 17.07 5.21 -21.69
C GLY A 197 17.96 4.22 -22.44
N THR A 198 17.89 2.93 -22.11
CA THR A 198 18.68 1.86 -22.73
C THR A 198 17.92 0.54 -22.74
N ASP A 199 18.19 -0.30 -23.72
CA ASP A 199 17.74 -1.71 -23.78
C ASP A 199 18.88 -2.69 -23.48
N GLU A 200 20.09 -2.17 -23.21
CA GLU A 200 21.26 -2.95 -22.84
C GLU A 200 21.09 -3.59 -21.43
N LYS A 201 21.90 -4.61 -21.16
CA LYS A 201 21.89 -5.35 -19.87
C LYS A 201 23.27 -5.43 -19.28
N GLY A 202 23.31 -5.74 -17.97
CA GLY A 202 24.55 -5.83 -17.22
C GLY A 202 24.97 -4.51 -16.59
N THR A 203 26.09 -4.53 -15.92
CA THR A 203 26.57 -3.40 -15.11
C THR A 203 26.83 -2.12 -15.92
N ASP A 204 27.34 -2.26 -17.15
CA ASP A 204 27.67 -1.12 -18.01
C ASP A 204 26.42 -0.36 -18.51
N ALA A 205 25.27 -1.04 -18.54
CA ALA A 205 23.99 -0.45 -18.92
C ALA A 205 23.44 0.47 -17.83
N VAL A 206 23.83 0.31 -16.56
CA VAL A 206 23.36 1.16 -15.46
C VAL A 206 23.76 2.63 -15.66
N ALA A 207 24.94 2.89 -16.18
CA ALA A 207 25.39 4.25 -16.50
C ALA A 207 24.65 4.92 -17.68
N LYS A 208 23.81 4.15 -18.40
CA LYS A 208 23.04 4.61 -19.55
C LYS A 208 21.54 4.81 -19.22
N LEU A 209 21.17 4.69 -17.97
CA LEU A 209 19.80 4.89 -17.54
C LEU A 209 19.43 6.37 -17.55
N HIS A 210 18.31 6.71 -18.18
CA HIS A 210 17.78 8.06 -18.28
C HIS A 210 16.27 8.04 -18.07
N PHE A 211 15.81 8.43 -16.89
CA PHE A 211 14.41 8.60 -16.53
C PHE A 211 14.28 9.54 -15.32
N PRO A 212 13.12 10.24 -15.15
CA PRO A 212 12.90 11.15 -14.04
C PRO A 212 12.84 10.46 -12.69
N GLY A 213 13.16 11.21 -11.63
CA GLY A 213 13.02 10.75 -10.26
C GLY A 213 12.79 11.88 -9.26
N LEU A 214 12.78 11.56 -7.99
CA LEU A 214 12.60 12.50 -6.89
C LEU A 214 13.96 13.09 -6.49
N HIS A 215 14.06 14.42 -6.42
CA HIS A 215 15.27 15.09 -5.93
C HIS A 215 15.44 14.81 -4.41
N PRO A 216 16.66 14.56 -3.92
CA PRO A 216 16.90 14.31 -2.49
C PRO A 216 16.34 15.38 -1.55
N ASP A 217 16.39 16.66 -1.94
CA ASP A 217 15.80 17.73 -1.13
C ASP A 217 14.27 17.65 -1.05
N ALA A 218 13.61 17.20 -2.13
CA ALA A 218 12.17 16.96 -2.09
C ALA A 218 11.82 15.76 -1.19
N ALA A 219 12.63 14.70 -1.20
CA ALA A 219 12.51 13.61 -0.25
C ALA A 219 12.70 14.08 1.20
N ARG A 220 13.73 14.89 1.48
CA ARG A 220 13.94 15.51 2.82
C ARG A 220 12.76 16.36 3.24
N TRP A 221 12.26 17.20 2.35
CA TRP A 221 11.10 18.05 2.62
C TRP A 221 9.85 17.22 2.94
N LEU A 222 9.58 16.15 2.20
CA LEU A 222 8.45 15.27 2.47
C LEU A 222 8.53 14.62 3.86
N VAL A 223 9.72 14.16 4.28
CA VAL A 223 9.87 13.51 5.59
C VAL A 223 9.95 14.49 6.76
N SER A 224 10.35 15.76 6.55
CA SER A 224 10.42 16.77 7.60
C SER A 224 9.14 17.59 7.75
N GLU A 225 8.48 17.90 6.64
CA GLU A 225 7.36 18.85 6.62
C GLU A 225 6.00 18.16 6.45
N ARG A 226 5.96 16.87 6.13
CA ARG A 226 4.72 16.13 5.87
C ARG A 226 4.72 14.78 6.59
N THR A 227 3.52 14.28 6.89
CA THR A 227 3.32 12.94 7.42
C THR A 227 2.70 12.09 6.32
N ILE A 228 3.53 11.43 5.52
CA ILE A 228 3.07 10.61 4.40
C ILE A 228 3.23 9.12 4.71
N LYS A 229 2.45 8.27 4.04
CA LYS A 229 2.48 6.80 4.20
C LYS A 229 3.46 6.14 3.25
N ALA A 230 3.46 6.57 2.00
CA ALA A 230 4.26 6.02 0.93
C ALA A 230 4.44 7.06 -0.17
N VAL A 231 5.40 6.83 -1.03
CA VAL A 231 5.53 7.53 -2.33
C VAL A 231 5.36 6.53 -3.46
N GLY A 232 5.07 7.02 -4.67
CA GLY A 232 5.08 6.18 -5.87
C GLY A 232 5.27 7.00 -7.13
N LEU A 233 5.77 6.38 -8.20
CA LEU A 233 5.93 7.05 -9.49
C LEU A 233 5.88 6.05 -10.67
N ASP A 234 5.75 6.62 -11.86
CA ASP A 234 5.66 5.89 -13.12
C ASP A 234 7.02 5.75 -13.83
N THR A 235 8.10 5.55 -13.04
CA THR A 235 9.47 5.27 -13.51
C THR A 235 10.06 4.07 -12.80
N ALA A 236 11.22 3.60 -13.26
CA ALA A 236 11.87 2.39 -12.78
C ALA A 236 12.60 2.55 -11.44
N SER A 237 12.70 3.77 -10.93
CA SER A 237 13.28 4.08 -9.63
C SER A 237 12.75 5.42 -9.11
N ILE A 238 12.62 5.55 -7.77
CA ILE A 238 12.31 6.86 -7.17
C ILE A 238 13.48 7.85 -7.27
N ASP A 239 14.71 7.39 -7.36
CA ASP A 239 15.82 8.22 -7.79
C ASP A 239 15.85 8.31 -9.33
N TYR A 240 16.33 9.42 -9.88
CA TYR A 240 16.47 9.58 -11.34
C TYR A 240 17.53 8.62 -11.92
N GLY A 241 17.46 8.35 -13.23
CA GLY A 241 18.25 7.29 -13.88
C GLY A 241 19.77 7.41 -13.69
N GLN A 242 20.31 8.62 -13.56
CA GLN A 242 21.75 8.87 -13.36
C GLN A 242 22.17 8.91 -11.88
N SER A 243 21.26 8.58 -10.94
CA SER A 243 21.59 8.52 -9.51
C SER A 243 22.58 7.39 -9.22
N THR A 244 23.68 7.73 -8.53
CA THR A 244 24.68 6.76 -8.09
C THR A 244 24.66 6.53 -6.58
N LEU A 245 23.99 7.39 -5.82
CA LEU A 245 23.94 7.37 -4.35
C LEU A 245 22.59 6.96 -3.79
N PHE A 246 21.53 6.87 -4.62
CA PHE A 246 20.16 6.50 -4.25
C PHE A 246 19.68 7.26 -3.00
N GLU A 247 19.92 8.59 -2.99
CA GLU A 247 19.70 9.39 -1.79
C GLU A 247 18.21 9.50 -1.43
N SER A 248 17.31 9.59 -2.41
CA SER A 248 15.86 9.68 -2.15
C SER A 248 15.32 8.41 -1.52
N HIS A 249 15.79 7.23 -1.97
CA HIS A 249 15.50 5.95 -1.31
C HIS A 249 15.96 5.98 0.16
N ARG A 250 17.22 6.28 0.40
CA ARG A 250 17.82 6.26 1.74
C ARG A 250 17.08 7.19 2.70
N ILE A 251 16.75 8.41 2.26
CA ILE A 251 16.04 9.41 3.07
C ILE A 251 14.64 8.91 3.47
N LEU A 252 13.87 8.37 2.52
CA LEU A 252 12.52 7.88 2.77
C LEU A 252 12.52 6.59 3.61
N PHE A 253 13.41 5.67 3.31
CA PHE A 253 13.46 4.35 3.94
C PHE A 253 13.95 4.41 5.38
N GLU A 254 14.83 5.34 5.73
CA GLU A 254 15.19 5.67 7.12
C GLU A 254 13.98 6.10 7.97
N LYS A 255 12.90 6.54 7.33
CA LYS A 255 11.64 6.88 7.99
C LYS A 255 10.57 5.78 7.85
N ASN A 256 10.95 4.60 7.37
CA ASN A 256 10.05 3.50 7.04
C ASN A 256 8.91 3.91 6.07
N ILE A 257 9.18 4.81 5.12
CA ILE A 257 8.26 5.22 4.07
C ILE A 257 8.62 4.40 2.81
N PRO A 258 7.80 3.40 2.41
CA PRO A 258 8.05 2.58 1.23
C PRO A 258 7.78 3.34 -0.07
N ALA A 259 8.27 2.80 -1.18
CA ALA A 259 8.07 3.34 -2.51
C ALA A 259 7.37 2.34 -3.45
N PHE A 260 6.53 2.87 -4.35
CA PHE A 260 5.92 2.11 -5.45
C PHE A 260 6.57 2.55 -6.76
N GLU A 261 7.11 1.62 -7.51
CA GLU A 261 7.81 1.90 -8.75
C GLU A 261 7.11 1.26 -9.94
N ASN A 262 7.36 1.81 -11.13
CA ASN A 262 6.69 1.39 -12.36
C ASN A 262 5.15 1.41 -12.24
N VAL A 263 4.58 2.45 -11.61
CA VAL A 263 3.13 2.59 -11.46
C VAL A 263 2.51 2.97 -12.80
N ALA A 264 1.52 2.18 -13.23
CA ALA A 264 0.81 2.43 -14.50
C ALA A 264 -0.30 3.47 -14.35
N ALA A 265 -0.77 4.01 -15.48
CA ALA A 265 -2.04 4.74 -15.61
C ALA A 265 -2.25 5.92 -14.63
N LEU A 266 -1.18 6.55 -14.14
CA LEU A 266 -1.29 7.74 -13.27
C LEU A 266 -1.96 8.93 -13.97
N ASP A 267 -2.01 8.95 -15.29
CA ASP A 267 -2.72 9.94 -16.12
C ASP A 267 -4.25 9.85 -16.00
N GLN A 268 -4.77 8.73 -15.49
CA GLN A 268 -6.21 8.55 -15.25
C GLN A 268 -6.65 9.04 -13.86
N LEU A 269 -5.72 9.41 -13.00
CA LEU A 269 -6.00 9.87 -11.64
C LEU A 269 -6.17 11.39 -11.59
N PRO A 270 -7.14 11.89 -10.78
CA PRO A 270 -7.20 13.31 -10.44
C PRO A 270 -6.05 13.70 -9.49
N ALA A 271 -5.73 14.98 -9.42
CA ALA A 271 -4.72 15.50 -8.49
C ALA A 271 -5.01 15.15 -7.02
N THR A 272 -6.30 15.03 -6.66
CA THR A 272 -6.78 14.67 -5.32
C THR A 272 -8.06 13.81 -5.46
N GLY A 273 -8.42 13.06 -4.39
CA GLY A 273 -9.68 12.32 -4.34
C GLY A 273 -9.59 10.86 -4.82
N ALA A 274 -8.42 10.38 -5.17
CA ALA A 274 -8.18 8.96 -5.36
C ALA A 274 -7.91 8.26 -4.02
N TYR A 275 -8.35 7.01 -3.88
CA TYR A 275 -8.00 6.13 -2.77
C TYR A 275 -7.19 4.95 -3.32
N ILE A 276 -6.00 4.72 -2.79
CA ILE A 276 -5.08 3.67 -3.23
C ILE A 276 -5.19 2.45 -2.34
N ILE A 277 -5.11 1.28 -2.97
CA ILE A 277 -4.86 -0.01 -2.36
C ILE A 277 -3.66 -0.62 -3.07
N ALA A 278 -2.53 -0.77 -2.35
CA ALA A 278 -1.24 -1.23 -2.87
C ALA A 278 -0.77 -2.45 -2.07
N LEU A 279 -1.18 -3.64 -2.49
CA LEU A 279 -0.91 -4.88 -1.74
C LEU A 279 0.15 -5.71 -2.45
N PRO A 280 1.39 -5.75 -1.91
CA PRO A 280 2.46 -6.57 -2.48
C PRO A 280 2.30 -8.06 -2.14
N MET A 281 3.05 -8.89 -2.85
CA MET A 281 3.34 -10.24 -2.39
C MET A 281 4.01 -10.15 -1.02
N LYS A 282 3.45 -10.82 -0.01
CA LYS A 282 3.95 -10.77 1.38
C LYS A 282 5.13 -11.73 1.57
N ILE A 283 6.28 -11.39 1.01
CA ILE A 283 7.51 -12.17 1.08
C ILE A 283 8.17 -11.94 2.43
N LYS A 284 8.30 -13.00 3.25
CA LYS A 284 8.94 -12.89 4.56
C LYS A 284 10.42 -12.55 4.41
N GLY A 285 10.81 -11.41 4.96
CA GLY A 285 12.17 -10.90 4.89
C GLY A 285 12.52 -10.26 3.53
N GLY A 286 11.56 -10.10 2.62
CA GLY A 286 11.78 -9.50 1.31
C GLY A 286 12.11 -8.01 1.38
N SER A 287 13.00 -7.56 0.50
CA SER A 287 13.35 -6.15 0.34
C SER A 287 12.32 -5.38 -0.49
N GLY A 288 11.48 -6.09 -1.22
CA GLY A 288 10.41 -5.60 -2.07
C GLY A 288 9.54 -6.74 -2.56
N GLY A 289 8.77 -6.50 -3.60
CA GLY A 289 7.99 -7.55 -4.24
C GLY A 289 6.98 -7.06 -5.26
N PRO A 290 6.52 -7.95 -6.14
CA PRO A 290 5.45 -7.65 -7.09
C PRO A 290 4.23 -7.05 -6.38
N LEU A 291 3.67 -5.99 -6.96
CA LEU A 291 2.60 -5.20 -6.39
C LEU A 291 1.36 -5.23 -7.30
N ARG A 292 0.19 -5.57 -6.74
CA ARG A 292 -1.07 -5.18 -7.37
C ARG A 292 -1.54 -3.89 -6.72
N ILE A 293 -1.43 -2.79 -7.45
CA ILE A 293 -1.87 -1.47 -7.02
C ILE A 293 -3.09 -1.04 -7.83
N VAL A 294 -4.12 -0.58 -7.13
CA VAL A 294 -5.36 -0.08 -7.74
C VAL A 294 -5.78 1.23 -7.08
N ALA A 295 -6.49 2.04 -7.82
CA ALA A 295 -7.10 3.27 -7.31
C ALA A 295 -8.62 3.20 -7.42
N TRP A 296 -9.30 3.68 -6.39
CA TRP A 296 -10.71 4.04 -6.45
C TRP A 296 -10.84 5.55 -6.68
N VAL A 297 -11.64 5.94 -7.64
CA VAL A 297 -11.96 7.34 -7.93
C VAL A 297 -13.46 7.50 -7.94
N ALA A 298 -13.98 8.34 -7.03
CA ALA A 298 -15.40 8.64 -7.01
C ALA A 298 -15.80 9.40 -8.30
N GLU A 299 -16.94 9.05 -8.88
CA GLU A 299 -17.56 9.85 -9.93
C GLU A 299 -18.01 11.18 -9.32
N LYS A 300 -17.73 12.26 -10.03
CA LYS A 300 -18.27 13.56 -9.63
C LYS A 300 -19.78 13.52 -9.81
N PRO A 301 -20.57 13.97 -8.81
CA PRO A 301 -22.01 14.03 -8.90
C PRO A 301 -22.47 14.96 -10.04
#